data_0b6bb0fa18d7288b553397d75646eff7
#
_entry.id   0b6bb0fa18d7288b553397d75646eff7
#
_cell.length_a   1.000
_cell.length_b   1.000
_cell.length_c   1.000
_cell.angle_alpha   90.00
_cell.angle_beta   90.00
_cell.angle_gamma   90.00
#
_symmetry.space_group_name_H-M   'P 1'
#
loop_
_entity.id
_entity.type
_entity.pdbx_description
1 polymer ?
#
loop_
_entity_poly.entity_id
_entity_poly.type
_entity_poly.pdbx_seq_one_letter_code
_entity_poly.pdbx_strand_id
1 'polypeptide(L)'
;KVMPLLLFPNNIRLTGTEMSKAAIISFTLLDFPNESEMTGFLYLVEQRYEAHAAKLRAAGMTRFYVTRIFNKGDKFTIGNWLEYRDQDAFAKCDVIWKEYMSDLIKDVPQFAPKISPNRGIVMYDFSEAEEGY
;
A
#
# COMPACT_ATOMS: atom_id res chain seq x y z
N LYS A 1 17.05 4.34 -14.97
CA LYS A 1 16.54 4.74 -14.78
C LYS A 1 15.98 4.89 -14.00
N VAL A 2 16.12 4.91 -13.38
CA VAL A 2 15.43 4.91 -12.92
C VAL A 2 14.89 5.81 -12.65
N MET A 3 14.46 6.25 -12.34
CA MET A 3 13.73 6.71 -12.43
C MET A 3 13.37 7.82 -12.42
N PRO A 4 13.22 8.35 -12.96
CA PRO A 4 12.73 9.11 -12.93
C PRO A 4 11.86 9.58 -12.96
N LEU A 5 11.31 9.88 -13.05
CA LEU A 5 10.49 10.18 -13.17
C LEU A 5 9.81 10.43 -12.48
N LEU A 6 9.47 10.86 -11.64
CA LEU A 6 9.14 10.52 -11.37
C LEU A 6 8.82 10.55 -11.39
N LEU A 7 8.63 10.95 -11.26
CA LEU A 7 8.60 10.24 -11.86
C LEU A 7 8.88 9.04 -12.06
N PHE A 8 7.96 8.79 -12.69
CA PHE A 8 8.60 7.55 -13.04
C PHE A 8 9.51 7.74 -14.21
N PRO A 9 10.77 7.32 -14.13
CA PRO A 9 11.56 7.24 -15.34
C PRO A 9 10.86 6.29 -16.29
N ASN A 10 10.56 6.75 -17.47
CA ASN A 10 9.85 5.94 -18.45
C ASN A 10 10.69 4.79 -19.00
N ASN A 11 11.98 4.76 -18.68
CA ASN A 11 12.90 3.77 -19.19
C ASN A 11 13.22 2.66 -18.19
N ILE A 12 12.47 2.55 -17.10
CA ILE A 12 12.61 1.41 -16.20
C ILE A 12 12.12 0.17 -16.93
N ARG A 13 12.94 -0.87 -16.91
CA ARG A 13 12.60 -2.15 -17.50
C ARG A 13 12.82 -3.25 -16.49
N LEU A 14 11.91 -4.19 -16.49
CA LEU A 14 12.00 -5.37 -15.65
C LEU A 14 12.24 -6.59 -16.52
N THR A 15 13.07 -7.51 -16.06
CA THR A 15 13.25 -8.80 -16.71
C THR A 15 12.00 -9.66 -16.54
N GLY A 16 11.92 -10.77 -17.25
CA GLY A 16 10.80 -11.69 -17.08
C GLY A 16 10.63 -12.19 -15.66
N THR A 17 11.75 -12.39 -14.94
CA THR A 17 11.72 -12.81 -13.54
C THR A 17 11.23 -11.68 -12.63
N GLU A 18 11.74 -10.49 -12.84
CA GLU A 18 11.39 -9.33 -12.04
C GLU A 18 9.93 -8.91 -12.24
N MET A 19 9.37 -9.11 -13.43
CA MET A 19 7.99 -8.76 -13.72
C MET A 19 6.97 -9.55 -12.91
N SER A 20 7.36 -10.69 -12.33
CA SER A 20 6.49 -11.45 -11.43
C SER A 20 6.53 -10.91 -10.00
N LYS A 21 7.37 -9.93 -9.72
CA LYS A 21 7.55 -9.33 -8.39
C LYS A 21 7.00 -7.91 -8.38
N ALA A 22 6.81 -7.38 -7.18
CA ALA A 22 6.31 -6.02 -7.04
C ALA A 22 7.30 -5.01 -7.63
N ALA A 23 6.82 -4.18 -8.53
CA ALA A 23 7.62 -3.08 -9.09
C ALA A 23 7.47 -1.81 -8.27
N ILE A 24 6.33 -1.64 -7.61
CA ILE A 24 6.04 -0.47 -6.80
C ILE A 24 5.52 -0.91 -5.45
N ILE A 25 6.01 -0.25 -4.40
CA ILE A 25 5.54 -0.49 -3.04
C ILE A 25 4.99 0.82 -2.50
N SER A 26 3.82 0.75 -1.87
CA SER A 26 3.24 1.87 -1.14
C SER A 26 3.21 1.51 0.34
N PHE A 27 3.74 2.39 1.18
CA PHE A 27 3.70 2.19 2.62
C PHE A 27 3.12 3.46 3.25
N THR A 28 1.88 3.37 3.69
CA THR A 28 1.16 4.52 4.23
C THR A 28 0.98 4.34 5.73
N LEU A 29 1.41 5.35 6.48
CA LEU A 29 1.24 5.37 7.92
C LEU A 29 -0.01 6.16 8.27
N LEU A 30 -0.79 5.62 9.21
CA LEU A 30 -1.98 6.26 9.75
C LEU A 30 -1.76 6.44 11.25
N ASP A 31 -1.56 7.69 11.69
CA ASP A 31 -1.39 8.00 13.11
C ASP A 31 -2.73 8.43 13.68
N PHE A 32 -3.27 7.65 14.61
CA PHE A 32 -4.54 7.94 15.25
C PHE A 32 -4.32 8.73 16.55
N PRO A 33 -5.27 9.58 16.93
CA PRO A 33 -5.11 10.40 18.14
C PRO A 33 -5.18 9.60 19.45
N ASN A 34 -5.79 8.40 19.42
CA ASN A 34 -5.90 7.56 20.60
C ASN A 34 -6.11 6.10 20.21
N GLU A 35 -5.97 5.22 21.19
CA GLU A 35 -6.06 3.79 20.97
C GLU A 35 -7.47 3.35 20.55
N SER A 36 -8.48 3.99 21.13
CA SER A 36 -9.88 3.65 20.82
C SER A 36 -10.20 3.86 19.35
N GLU A 37 -9.72 4.97 18.78
CA GLU A 37 -9.94 5.27 17.38
C GLU A 37 -9.20 4.29 16.47
N MET A 38 -7.94 3.96 16.83
CA MET A 38 -7.18 2.96 16.10
C MET A 38 -7.86 1.61 16.13
N THR A 39 -8.35 1.18 17.28
CA THR A 39 -9.07 -0.09 17.44
C THR A 39 -10.35 -0.09 16.60
N GLY A 40 -11.07 1.01 16.60
CA GLY A 40 -12.26 1.16 15.76
C GLY A 40 -11.95 1.05 14.27
N PHE A 41 -10.83 1.63 13.86
CA PHE A 41 -10.38 1.51 12.47
C PHE A 41 -10.05 0.05 12.11
N LEU A 42 -9.36 -0.67 13.00
CA LEU A 42 -9.04 -2.08 12.76
C LEU A 42 -10.29 -2.95 12.65
N TYR A 43 -11.31 -2.65 13.44
CA TYR A 43 -12.59 -3.32 13.34
C TYR A 43 -13.23 -3.08 11.97
N LEU A 44 -13.16 -1.85 11.49
CA LEU A 44 -13.68 -1.49 10.18
C LEU A 44 -12.91 -2.21 9.06
N VAL A 45 -11.60 -2.32 9.20
CA VAL A 45 -10.75 -3.09 8.26
C VAL A 45 -11.26 -4.53 8.17
N GLU A 46 -11.51 -5.14 9.31
CA GLU A 46 -12.00 -6.52 9.37
C GLU A 46 -13.34 -6.67 8.64
N GLN A 47 -14.19 -5.66 8.73
CA GLN A 47 -15.52 -5.73 8.13
C GLN A 47 -15.54 -5.41 6.63
N ARG A 48 -14.64 -4.55 6.16
CA ARG A 48 -14.78 -3.96 4.82
C ARG A 48 -13.62 -4.22 3.86
N TYR A 49 -12.43 -4.52 4.36
CA TYR A 49 -11.26 -4.51 3.48
C TYR A 49 -11.19 -5.68 2.51
N GLU A 50 -11.85 -6.79 2.78
CA GLU A 50 -11.78 -7.92 1.85
C GLU A 50 -12.42 -7.57 0.50
N ALA A 51 -13.57 -6.91 0.50
CA ALA A 51 -14.21 -6.49 -0.75
C ALA A 51 -13.37 -5.46 -1.50
N HIS A 52 -12.75 -4.54 -0.77
CA HIS A 52 -11.86 -3.54 -1.35
C HIS A 52 -10.60 -4.21 -1.92
N ALA A 53 -10.00 -5.13 -1.18
CA ALA A 53 -8.81 -5.86 -1.60
C ALA A 53 -9.07 -6.67 -2.88
N ALA A 54 -10.27 -7.22 -3.03
CA ALA A 54 -10.62 -7.95 -4.24
C ALA A 54 -10.53 -7.05 -5.48
N LYS A 55 -11.00 -5.82 -5.37
CA LYS A 55 -10.90 -4.84 -6.48
C LYS A 55 -9.45 -4.51 -6.79
N LEU A 56 -8.64 -4.33 -5.75
CA LEU A 56 -7.21 -4.02 -5.92
C LEU A 56 -6.48 -5.19 -6.59
N ARG A 57 -6.77 -6.43 -6.17
CA ARG A 57 -6.16 -7.62 -6.78
C ARG A 57 -6.49 -7.71 -8.27
N ALA A 58 -7.73 -7.44 -8.62
CA ALA A 58 -8.15 -7.47 -10.02
C ALA A 58 -7.41 -6.42 -10.86
N ALA A 59 -6.97 -5.32 -10.23
CA ALA A 59 -6.25 -4.24 -10.90
C ALA A 59 -4.73 -4.40 -10.86
N GLY A 60 -4.20 -5.46 -10.20
CA GLY A 60 -2.78 -5.77 -10.23
C GLY A 60 -2.03 -5.58 -8.91
N MET A 61 -2.73 -5.38 -7.81
CA MET A 61 -2.09 -5.44 -6.49
C MET A 61 -1.68 -6.88 -6.20
N THR A 62 -0.46 -7.07 -5.73
CA THR A 62 0.08 -8.42 -5.48
C THR A 62 0.17 -8.75 -3.99
N ARG A 63 0.24 -7.75 -3.13
CA ARG A 63 0.33 -7.98 -1.68
C ARG A 63 -0.24 -6.79 -0.93
N PHE A 64 -0.93 -7.07 0.17
CA PHE A 64 -1.54 -6.02 0.99
C PHE A 64 -1.52 -6.48 2.44
N TYR A 65 -0.76 -5.76 3.27
CA TYR A 65 -0.72 -5.99 4.71
C TYR A 65 -1.24 -4.76 5.44
N VAL A 66 -2.08 -4.98 6.44
CA VAL A 66 -2.41 -3.97 7.43
C VAL A 66 -1.63 -4.35 8.68
N THR A 67 -0.74 -3.48 9.13
CA THR A 67 0.14 -3.76 10.25
C THR A 67 -0.09 -2.77 11.38
N ARG A 68 0.12 -3.22 12.62
CA ARG A 68 0.20 -2.32 13.73
C ARG A 68 1.68 -2.04 14.01
N ILE A 69 2.06 -0.77 13.97
CA ILE A 69 3.44 -0.38 14.25
C ILE A 69 3.64 -0.37 15.75
N PHE A 70 4.54 -1.20 16.27
CA PHE A 70 4.66 -1.41 17.71
C PHE A 70 5.82 -0.65 18.34
N ASN A 71 6.69 -0.02 17.54
CA ASN A 71 7.90 0.63 18.05
C ASN A 71 7.85 2.16 17.95
N LYS A 72 6.66 2.75 18.00
CA LYS A 72 6.48 4.21 17.91
C LYS A 72 6.15 4.83 19.25
N GLY A 73 6.59 4.22 20.36
CA GLY A 73 6.37 4.75 21.68
C GLY A 73 4.89 4.84 22.04
N ASP A 74 4.43 6.03 22.33
CA ASP A 74 3.03 6.28 22.73
C ASP A 74 2.10 6.58 21.55
N LYS A 75 2.56 6.38 20.33
CA LYS A 75 1.74 6.63 19.14
C LYS A 75 0.88 5.41 18.78
N PHE A 76 -0.25 5.69 18.16
CA PHE A 76 -1.21 4.66 17.73
C PHE A 76 -1.20 4.64 16.22
N THR A 77 -0.28 3.86 15.65
CA THR A 77 0.06 3.91 14.24
C THR A 77 -0.26 2.59 13.54
N ILE A 78 -0.97 2.68 12.43
CA ILE A 78 -1.21 1.56 11.53
C ILE A 78 -0.39 1.81 10.26
N GLY A 79 0.19 0.76 9.71
CA GLY A 79 0.90 0.83 8.44
C GLY A 79 0.21 -0.05 7.42
N ASN A 80 -0.13 0.53 6.28
CA ASN A 80 -0.66 -0.21 5.14
C ASN A 80 0.47 -0.43 4.15
N TRP A 81 0.85 -1.70 3.96
CA TRP A 81 1.90 -2.09 3.03
C TRP A 81 1.26 -2.73 1.81
N LEU A 82 1.47 -2.12 0.64
CA LEU A 82 0.92 -2.65 -0.61
C LEU A 82 2.03 -2.82 -1.64
N GLU A 83 1.94 -3.90 -2.39
CA GLU A 83 2.84 -4.17 -3.51
C GLU A 83 2.02 -4.26 -4.77
N TYR A 84 2.49 -3.61 -5.83
CA TYR A 84 1.82 -3.57 -7.11
C TYR A 84 2.73 -4.17 -8.17
N ARG A 85 2.12 -4.94 -9.09
CA ARG A 85 2.85 -5.66 -10.12
C ARG A 85 3.71 -4.73 -11.00
N ASP A 86 3.16 -3.56 -11.32
CA ASP A 86 3.82 -2.61 -12.20
C ASP A 86 3.20 -1.22 -12.03
N GLN A 87 3.70 -0.27 -12.82
CA GLN A 87 3.25 1.11 -12.77
C GLN A 87 1.78 1.25 -13.17
N ASP A 88 1.34 0.49 -14.14
CA ASP A 88 -0.05 0.51 -14.59
C ASP A 88 -0.99 0.03 -13.49
N ALA A 89 -0.63 -1.06 -12.82
CA ALA A 89 -1.40 -1.57 -11.69
C ALA A 89 -1.49 -0.54 -10.58
N PHE A 90 -0.39 0.14 -10.26
CA PHE A 90 -0.39 1.19 -9.26
C PHE A 90 -1.36 2.32 -9.62
N ALA A 91 -1.34 2.78 -10.87
CA ALA A 91 -2.21 3.85 -11.31
C ALA A 91 -3.69 3.48 -11.21
N LYS A 92 -4.03 2.25 -11.60
CA LYS A 92 -5.40 1.76 -11.50
C LYS A 92 -5.84 1.63 -10.05
N CYS A 93 -4.98 1.11 -9.19
CA CYS A 93 -5.29 0.94 -7.78
C CYS A 93 -5.40 2.29 -7.06
N ASP A 94 -4.66 3.30 -7.49
CA ASP A 94 -4.76 4.63 -6.90
C ASP A 94 -6.17 5.22 -7.08
N VAL A 95 -6.78 5.01 -8.24
CA VAL A 95 -8.15 5.43 -8.51
C VAL A 95 -9.12 4.69 -7.58
N ILE A 96 -8.94 3.38 -7.44
CA ILE A 96 -9.78 2.55 -6.57
C ILE A 96 -9.68 3.02 -5.12
N TRP A 97 -8.46 3.33 -4.67
CA TRP A 97 -8.24 3.84 -3.31
C TRP A 97 -8.93 5.18 -3.09
N LYS A 98 -8.86 6.08 -4.04
CA LYS A 98 -9.49 7.40 -3.91
C LYS A 98 -11.00 7.28 -3.80
N GLU A 99 -11.60 6.42 -4.59
CA GLU A 99 -13.04 6.15 -4.51
C GLU A 99 -13.42 5.54 -3.17
N TYR A 100 -12.64 4.56 -2.72
CA TYR A 100 -12.89 3.90 -1.45
C TYR A 100 -12.80 4.88 -0.28
N MET A 101 -11.76 5.72 -0.26
CA MET A 101 -11.57 6.69 0.81
C MET A 101 -12.67 7.75 0.81
N SER A 102 -13.13 8.16 -0.37
CA SER A 102 -14.24 9.09 -0.47
C SER A 102 -15.50 8.52 0.17
N ASP A 103 -15.81 7.26 -0.10
CA ASP A 103 -16.98 6.60 0.48
C ASP A 103 -16.80 6.39 1.98
N LEU A 104 -15.60 6.01 2.41
CA LEU A 104 -15.32 5.76 3.80
C LEU A 104 -15.48 7.02 4.66
N ILE A 105 -15.03 8.15 4.17
CA ILE A 105 -15.17 9.43 4.87
C ILE A 105 -16.63 9.79 5.08
N LYS A 106 -17.49 9.48 4.11
CA LYS A 106 -18.93 9.71 4.24
C LYS A 106 -19.57 8.82 5.30
N ASP A 107 -19.12 7.56 5.37
CA ASP A 107 -19.68 6.57 6.29
C ASP A 107 -19.17 6.74 7.73
N VAL A 108 -17.90 7.09 7.89
CA VAL A 108 -17.24 7.17 9.21
C VAL A 108 -16.42 8.45 9.33
N PRO A 109 -17.08 9.62 9.32
CA PRO A 109 -16.37 10.90 9.34
C PRO A 109 -15.62 11.17 10.63
N GLN A 110 -15.86 10.37 11.69
CA GLN A 110 -15.18 10.55 12.97
C GLN A 110 -13.72 10.07 12.94
N PHE A 111 -13.32 9.28 11.97
CA PHE A 111 -11.93 8.87 11.87
C PHE A 111 -11.11 9.95 11.19
N ALA A 112 -10.09 10.44 11.89
CA ALA A 112 -9.26 11.53 11.40
C ALA A 112 -7.79 11.27 11.71
N PRO A 113 -7.20 10.17 11.21
CA PRO A 113 -5.78 9.93 11.42
C PRO A 113 -4.94 10.89 10.58
N LYS A 114 -3.72 11.15 11.04
CA LYS A 114 -2.73 11.81 10.22
C LYS A 114 -2.19 10.78 9.22
N ILE A 115 -2.33 11.05 7.94
CA ILE A 115 -1.95 10.13 6.88
C ILE A 115 -0.62 10.54 6.27
N SER A 116 0.33 9.61 6.23
CA SER A 116 1.67 9.85 5.68
C SER A 116 1.97 8.78 4.64
N PRO A 117 1.69 9.04 3.36
CA PRO A 117 1.95 8.07 2.31
C PRO A 117 3.41 8.09 1.89
N ASN A 118 3.95 6.90 1.64
CA ASN A 118 5.31 6.72 1.10
C ASN A 118 5.20 5.74 -0.06
N ARG A 119 5.79 6.08 -1.19
CA ARG A 119 5.74 5.24 -2.38
C ARG A 119 7.12 5.12 -2.98
N GLY A 120 7.49 3.90 -3.34
CA GLY A 120 8.81 3.63 -3.86
C GLY A 120 8.78 2.69 -5.05
N ILE A 121 9.79 2.85 -5.89
CA ILE A 121 10.06 1.93 -6.99
C ILE A 121 11.08 0.92 -6.47
N VAL A 122 10.81 -0.37 -6.72
CA VAL A 122 11.75 -1.42 -6.32
C VAL A 122 12.98 -1.31 -7.20
N MET A 123 14.12 -0.99 -6.58
CA MET A 123 15.40 -0.86 -7.28
C MET A 123 16.17 -2.19 -7.27
N TYR A 124 16.09 -2.94 -6.18
CA TYR A 124 16.76 -4.22 -6.02
C TYR A 124 15.84 -5.14 -5.24
N ASP A 125 15.83 -6.40 -5.62
CA ASP A 125 15.03 -7.40 -4.92
C ASP A 125 15.94 -8.54 -4.48
N PHE A 126 16.10 -8.69 -3.18
CA PHE A 126 16.93 -9.74 -2.59
C PHE A 126 16.08 -10.79 -1.86
N SER A 127 14.80 -10.88 -2.21
CA SER A 127 13.86 -11.76 -1.50
C SER A 127 14.19 -13.24 -1.68
N GLU A 128 14.83 -13.61 -2.80
CA GLU A 128 15.14 -14.99 -3.12
C GLU A 128 16.59 -15.09 -3.58
N ALA A 129 17.24 -16.21 -3.29
CA ALA A 129 18.54 -16.50 -3.87
C ALA A 129 18.34 -16.85 -5.34
N GLU A 130 19.32 -16.46 -6.17
CA GLU A 130 19.30 -16.85 -7.57
C GLU A 130 19.52 -18.36 -7.72
N GLU A 131 18.86 -18.95 -8.72
CA GLU A 131 19.06 -20.36 -9.03
C GLU A 131 20.48 -20.60 -9.52
N GLY A 132 21.01 -21.76 -9.17
CA GLY A 132 22.35 -22.16 -9.59
C GLY A 132 23.46 -21.80 -8.60
N TYR A 133 23.14 -21.23 -7.50
CA TYR A 133 24.09 -20.93 -6.43
C TYR A 133 24.31 -22.13 -5.54
#